data_63e1a2620d1ce54ef00de029149cc9dd
#
_entry.id   63e1a2620d1ce54ef00de029149cc9dd
#
_cell.length_a   1.000
_cell.length_b   1.000
_cell.length_c   1.000
_cell.angle_alpha   90.00
_cell.angle_beta   90.00
_cell.angle_gamma   90.00
#
_symmetry.space_group_name_H-M   'P 1'
#
loop_
_entity.id
_entity.type
_entity.pdbx_description
1 polymer ?
#
loop_
_entity_poly.entity_id
_entity_poly.type
_entity_poly.pdbx_seq_one_letter_code
_entity_poly.pdbx_strand_id
1 'polypeptide(L)'
;MFWRKKAYDRSAVLDAADKARGRGRIRKAVAGYAQILAQDPNDHQVHARIAPLLARTKKWQEARRSFDAAGLGFLKAGFADKAIAIWKVAAKTFPEDVDYWERVANEQVKRGRKADAVQSLLEGREQLRKKAQRPLAMTLLRQVLTLDAFHFDATLDLARLLAAEGQRRDAEKLLREMRMWVKGRNVRRLRAAQFRLSPSWRGLMDWILGR
;
A
#
# COMPACT_ATOMS: atom_id res chain seq x y z
N MET A 1 28.94 7.67 -48.49
CA MET A 1 27.85 8.45 -47.86
C MET A 1 27.85 8.13 -46.35
N PHE A 2 28.54 8.96 -45.53
CA PHE A 2 28.62 8.73 -44.10
C PHE A 2 27.32 9.21 -43.45
N TRP A 3 26.47 8.28 -42.97
CA TRP A 3 25.36 8.60 -42.13
C TRP A 3 25.92 9.08 -40.75
N ARG A 4 25.96 10.38 -40.50
CA ARG A 4 26.20 10.92 -39.16
C ARG A 4 25.10 10.38 -38.27
N LYS A 5 25.42 9.43 -37.37
CA LYS A 5 24.52 9.06 -36.26
C LYS A 5 24.17 10.37 -35.54
N LYS A 6 22.88 10.73 -35.57
CA LYS A 6 22.37 11.90 -34.85
C LYS A 6 22.83 11.77 -33.37
N ALA A 7 23.53 12.77 -32.85
CA ALA A 7 23.98 12.76 -31.49
C ALA A 7 22.78 12.52 -30.56
N TYR A 8 22.96 11.72 -29.52
CA TYR A 8 21.91 11.44 -28.54
C TYR A 8 21.49 12.76 -27.85
N ASP A 9 20.24 13.13 -28.02
CA ASP A 9 19.61 14.27 -27.34
C ASP A 9 18.55 13.76 -26.37
N ARG A 10 18.89 13.76 -25.05
CA ARG A 10 18.00 13.30 -23.99
C ARG A 10 16.66 14.07 -23.99
N SER A 11 16.72 15.42 -24.20
CA SER A 11 15.51 16.24 -24.16
C SER A 11 14.56 15.88 -25.29
N ALA A 12 15.06 15.76 -26.52
CA ALA A 12 14.26 15.39 -27.68
C ALA A 12 13.65 13.98 -27.53
N VAL A 13 14.41 13.02 -26.98
CA VAL A 13 13.91 11.64 -26.73
C VAL A 13 12.83 11.66 -25.65
N LEU A 14 13.03 12.45 -24.57
CA LEU A 14 12.08 12.58 -23.47
C LEU A 14 10.75 13.17 -23.95
N ASP A 15 10.82 14.28 -24.71
CA ASP A 15 9.63 14.93 -25.27
C ASP A 15 8.85 14.02 -26.23
N ALA A 16 9.57 13.26 -27.06
CA ALA A 16 8.96 12.30 -27.97
C ALA A 16 8.27 11.15 -27.20
N ALA A 17 8.87 10.67 -26.10
CA ALA A 17 8.32 9.64 -25.23
C ALA A 17 7.07 10.17 -24.49
N ASP A 18 7.14 11.39 -23.93
CA ASP A 18 6.01 12.03 -23.25
C ASP A 18 4.83 12.29 -24.21
N LYS A 19 5.09 12.77 -25.43
CA LYS A 19 4.08 12.88 -26.50
C LYS A 19 3.45 11.54 -26.85
N ALA A 20 4.27 10.49 -26.95
CA ALA A 20 3.78 9.13 -27.21
C ALA A 20 2.88 8.62 -26.07
N ARG A 21 3.27 8.88 -24.82
CA ARG A 21 2.48 8.55 -23.62
C ARG A 21 1.13 9.29 -23.64
N GLY A 22 1.14 10.60 -23.87
CA GLY A 22 -0.08 11.42 -23.91
C GLY A 22 -1.06 10.98 -25.00
N ARG A 23 -0.55 10.40 -26.12
CA ARG A 23 -1.37 9.83 -27.21
C ARG A 23 -1.75 8.36 -27.01
N GLY A 24 -1.49 7.79 -25.84
CA GLY A 24 -1.77 6.38 -25.54
C GLY A 24 -0.88 5.37 -26.28
N ARG A 25 0.18 5.81 -26.96
CA ARG A 25 1.12 4.95 -27.70
C ARG A 25 2.13 4.31 -26.75
N ILE A 26 1.64 3.44 -25.84
CA ILE A 26 2.38 2.91 -24.70
C ILE A 26 3.72 2.28 -25.09
N ARG A 27 3.72 1.39 -26.12
CA ARG A 27 4.97 0.71 -26.55
C ARG A 27 6.03 1.71 -27.02
N LYS A 28 5.61 2.76 -27.74
CA LYS A 28 6.53 3.80 -28.22
C LYS A 28 7.06 4.64 -27.06
N ALA A 29 6.24 4.98 -26.08
CA ALA A 29 6.67 5.69 -24.88
C ALA A 29 7.69 4.87 -24.07
N VAL A 30 7.40 3.58 -23.84
CA VAL A 30 8.32 2.66 -23.14
C VAL A 30 9.67 2.57 -23.86
N ALA A 31 9.67 2.43 -25.19
CA ALA A 31 10.92 2.39 -25.96
C ALA A 31 11.75 3.68 -25.82
N GLY A 32 11.09 4.86 -25.86
CA GLY A 32 11.79 6.14 -25.66
C GLY A 32 12.37 6.29 -24.28
N TYR A 33 11.61 5.97 -23.21
CA TYR A 33 12.13 6.00 -21.86
C TYR A 33 13.25 4.97 -21.63
N ALA A 34 13.12 3.76 -22.19
CA ALA A 34 14.17 2.74 -22.12
C ALA A 34 15.47 3.20 -22.79
N GLN A 35 15.39 3.95 -23.89
CA GLN A 35 16.56 4.54 -24.53
C GLN A 35 17.29 5.53 -23.60
N ILE A 36 16.54 6.33 -22.81
CA ILE A 36 17.14 7.23 -21.82
C ILE A 36 17.81 6.43 -20.69
N LEU A 37 17.11 5.42 -20.15
CA LEU A 37 17.62 4.57 -19.07
C LEU A 37 18.83 3.72 -19.51
N ALA A 38 19.01 3.46 -20.80
CA ALA A 38 20.21 2.81 -21.33
C ALA A 38 21.45 3.71 -21.24
N GLN A 39 21.29 5.03 -21.26
CA GLN A 39 22.37 6.02 -21.09
C GLN A 39 22.55 6.42 -19.62
N ASP A 40 21.47 6.60 -18.88
CA ASP A 40 21.45 6.90 -17.46
C ASP A 40 20.50 5.94 -16.72
N PRO A 41 21.03 4.80 -16.24
CA PRO A 41 20.25 3.81 -15.50
C PRO A 41 19.69 4.30 -14.15
N ASN A 42 20.16 5.44 -13.66
CA ASN A 42 19.75 6.00 -12.36
C ASN A 42 18.77 7.17 -12.50
N ASP A 43 18.30 7.50 -13.71
CA ASP A 43 17.34 8.57 -13.91
C ASP A 43 15.97 8.22 -13.25
N HIS A 44 15.84 8.58 -11.97
CA HIS A 44 14.65 8.30 -11.17
C HIS A 44 13.39 8.97 -11.72
N GLN A 45 13.52 10.10 -12.44
CA GLN A 45 12.37 10.75 -13.05
C GLN A 45 11.83 9.95 -14.23
N VAL A 46 12.71 9.36 -15.04
CA VAL A 46 12.32 8.48 -16.14
C VAL A 46 11.80 7.17 -15.61
N HIS A 47 12.42 6.60 -14.56
CA HIS A 47 11.88 5.43 -13.87
C HIS A 47 10.43 5.66 -13.37
N ALA A 48 10.13 6.82 -12.80
CA ALA A 48 8.78 7.16 -12.36
C ALA A 48 7.75 7.20 -13.52
N ARG A 49 8.19 7.62 -14.71
CA ARG A 49 7.33 7.70 -15.91
C ARG A 49 7.11 6.36 -16.57
N ILE A 50 8.15 5.51 -16.63
CA ILE A 50 8.09 4.22 -17.33
C ILE A 50 7.39 3.13 -16.49
N ALA A 51 7.53 3.13 -15.14
CA ALA A 51 7.04 2.07 -14.28
C ALA A 51 5.54 1.75 -14.45
N PRO A 52 4.61 2.73 -14.43
CA PRO A 52 3.19 2.46 -14.65
C PRO A 52 2.90 1.91 -16.07
N LEU A 53 3.69 2.30 -17.07
CA LEU A 53 3.52 1.83 -18.45
C LEU A 53 3.98 0.38 -18.61
N LEU A 54 5.07 0.00 -17.93
CA LEU A 54 5.55 -1.38 -17.87
C LEU A 54 4.50 -2.27 -17.20
N ALA A 55 3.90 -1.83 -16.11
CA ALA A 55 2.80 -2.56 -15.46
C ALA A 55 1.60 -2.74 -16.40
N ARG A 56 1.19 -1.68 -17.13
CA ARG A 56 0.11 -1.77 -18.14
C ARG A 56 0.42 -2.73 -19.29
N THR A 57 1.70 -2.94 -19.61
CA THR A 57 2.14 -3.90 -20.62
C THR A 57 2.47 -5.27 -20.02
N LYS A 58 2.12 -5.51 -18.76
CA LYS A 58 2.32 -6.76 -18.01
C LYS A 58 3.81 -7.14 -17.82
N LYS A 59 4.71 -6.19 -17.96
CA LYS A 59 6.14 -6.35 -17.66
C LYS A 59 6.40 -6.14 -16.16
N TRP A 60 5.83 -7.03 -15.35
CA TRP A 60 5.73 -6.87 -13.89
C TRP A 60 7.07 -6.68 -13.19
N GLN A 61 8.08 -7.47 -13.56
CA GLN A 61 9.41 -7.39 -12.95
C GLN A 61 10.12 -6.07 -13.27
N GLU A 62 10.06 -5.63 -14.54
CA GLU A 62 10.63 -4.36 -14.97
C GLU A 62 9.91 -3.19 -14.29
N ALA A 63 8.57 -3.29 -14.13
CA ALA A 63 7.78 -2.28 -13.45
C ALA A 63 8.19 -2.12 -11.98
N ARG A 64 8.34 -3.24 -11.22
CA ARG A 64 8.81 -3.24 -9.83
C ARG A 64 10.17 -2.56 -9.71
N ARG A 65 11.16 -3.00 -10.50
CA ARG A 65 12.50 -2.39 -10.50
C ARG A 65 12.44 -0.88 -10.76
N SER A 66 11.60 -0.46 -11.69
CA SER A 66 11.46 0.97 -12.01
C SER A 66 10.75 1.75 -10.90
N PHE A 67 9.73 1.20 -10.23
CA PHE A 67 9.12 1.82 -9.06
C PHE A 67 10.10 1.96 -7.90
N ASP A 68 10.91 0.94 -7.64
CA ASP A 68 11.94 0.96 -6.59
C ASP A 68 13.01 2.01 -6.89
N ALA A 69 13.54 2.00 -8.13
CA ALA A 69 14.55 2.97 -8.55
C ALA A 69 14.03 4.42 -8.47
N ALA A 70 12.79 4.65 -8.89
CA ALA A 70 12.15 5.96 -8.80
C ALA A 70 11.99 6.42 -7.34
N GLY A 71 11.39 5.59 -6.49
CA GLY A 71 11.14 5.95 -5.08
C GLY A 71 12.43 6.21 -4.31
N LEU A 72 13.41 5.32 -4.42
CA LEU A 72 14.71 5.48 -3.77
C LEU A 72 15.49 6.69 -4.32
N GLY A 73 15.43 6.92 -5.64
CA GLY A 73 16.06 8.06 -6.28
C GLY A 73 15.47 9.39 -5.80
N PHE A 74 14.13 9.49 -5.69
CA PHE A 74 13.49 10.67 -5.13
C PHE A 74 13.86 10.90 -3.66
N LEU A 75 13.95 9.83 -2.84
CA LEU A 75 14.41 9.97 -1.44
C LEU A 75 15.83 10.51 -1.36
N LYS A 76 16.76 9.94 -2.14
CA LYS A 76 18.15 10.41 -2.18
C LYS A 76 18.27 11.86 -2.61
N ALA A 77 17.38 12.30 -3.50
CA ALA A 77 17.31 13.69 -3.97
C ALA A 77 16.54 14.63 -3.01
N GLY A 78 16.08 14.15 -1.84
CA GLY A 78 15.34 14.94 -0.85
C GLY A 78 13.86 15.14 -1.15
N PHE A 79 13.32 14.49 -2.18
CA PHE A 79 11.91 14.63 -2.60
C PHE A 79 11.03 13.50 -2.01
N ALA A 80 10.96 13.39 -0.70
CA ALA A 80 10.24 12.32 -0.02
C ALA A 80 8.74 12.25 -0.39
N ASP A 81 8.07 13.38 -0.63
CA ASP A 81 6.66 13.36 -1.06
C ASP A 81 6.47 12.75 -2.44
N LYS A 82 7.45 12.94 -3.36
CA LYS A 82 7.44 12.26 -4.66
C LYS A 82 7.69 10.77 -4.51
N ALA A 83 8.59 10.36 -3.61
CA ALA A 83 8.82 8.96 -3.30
C ALA A 83 7.56 8.28 -2.74
N ILE A 84 6.89 8.91 -1.78
CA ILE A 84 5.60 8.43 -1.23
C ILE A 84 4.55 8.28 -2.34
N ALA A 85 4.42 9.28 -3.21
CA ALA A 85 3.46 9.23 -4.32
C ALA A 85 3.74 8.04 -5.29
N ILE A 86 5.00 7.82 -5.64
CA ILE A 86 5.43 6.70 -6.50
C ILE A 86 5.17 5.35 -5.84
N TRP A 87 5.51 5.19 -4.56
CA TRP A 87 5.24 3.95 -3.83
C TRP A 87 3.75 3.70 -3.60
N LYS A 88 2.92 4.73 -3.43
CA LYS A 88 1.46 4.57 -3.44
C LYS A 88 0.94 4.03 -4.78
N VAL A 89 1.50 4.48 -5.90
CA VAL A 89 1.15 3.94 -7.23
C VAL A 89 1.60 2.49 -7.35
N ALA A 90 2.82 2.16 -6.89
CA ALA A 90 3.34 0.79 -6.87
C ALA A 90 2.47 -0.13 -6.00
N ALA A 91 2.11 0.30 -4.79
CA ALA A 91 1.27 -0.43 -3.85
C ALA A 91 -0.12 -0.76 -4.43
N LYS A 92 -0.74 0.19 -5.13
CA LYS A 92 -2.01 -0.03 -5.85
C LYS A 92 -1.86 -0.96 -7.06
N THR A 93 -0.68 -0.96 -7.69
CA THR A 93 -0.36 -1.82 -8.83
C THR A 93 -0.07 -3.25 -8.39
N PHE A 94 0.54 -3.42 -7.23
CA PHE A 94 0.95 -4.69 -6.62
C PHE A 94 0.37 -4.82 -5.20
N PRO A 95 -0.95 -4.99 -5.03
CA PRO A 95 -1.58 -4.91 -3.71
C PRO A 95 -1.11 -6.00 -2.72
N GLU A 96 -0.61 -7.13 -3.22
CA GLU A 96 -0.08 -8.22 -2.40
C GLU A 96 1.36 -7.96 -1.93
N ASP A 97 2.01 -6.95 -2.46
CA ASP A 97 3.34 -6.50 -2.05
C ASP A 97 3.19 -5.45 -0.96
N VAL A 98 3.01 -5.92 0.28
CA VAL A 98 2.78 -5.04 1.43
C VAL A 98 3.95 -4.11 1.74
N ASP A 99 5.16 -4.44 1.26
CA ASP A 99 6.35 -3.62 1.47
C ASP A 99 6.18 -2.19 0.92
N TYR A 100 5.43 -2.00 -0.16
CA TYR A 100 5.15 -0.66 -0.69
C TYR A 100 4.30 0.17 0.28
N TRP A 101 3.27 -0.45 0.90
CA TRP A 101 2.45 0.22 1.90
C TRP A 101 3.26 0.57 3.15
N GLU A 102 4.15 -0.34 3.58
CA GLU A 102 5.07 -0.14 4.70
C GLU A 102 6.05 0.99 4.44
N ARG A 103 6.66 1.05 3.25
CA ARG A 103 7.55 2.15 2.85
C ARG A 103 6.84 3.50 2.87
N VAL A 104 5.60 3.55 2.34
CA VAL A 104 4.75 4.76 2.39
C VAL A 104 4.52 5.19 3.84
N ALA A 105 4.06 4.26 4.69
CA ALA A 105 3.76 4.55 6.09
C ALA A 105 5.01 5.00 6.86
N ASN A 106 6.13 4.31 6.68
CA ASN A 106 7.40 4.64 7.35
C ASN A 106 7.90 6.04 6.98
N GLU A 107 7.84 6.43 5.69
CA GLU A 107 8.23 7.77 5.28
C GLU A 107 7.27 8.84 5.81
N GLN A 108 5.97 8.55 5.90
CA GLN A 108 5.00 9.44 6.51
C GLN A 108 5.25 9.62 8.02
N VAL A 109 5.59 8.53 8.74
CA VAL A 109 5.96 8.58 10.16
C VAL A 109 7.21 9.40 10.39
N LYS A 110 8.28 9.18 9.62
CA LYS A 110 9.53 9.98 9.71
C LYS A 110 9.28 11.47 9.55
N ARG A 111 8.23 11.85 8.85
CA ARG A 111 7.82 13.25 8.63
C ARG A 111 6.78 13.75 9.63
N GLY A 112 6.52 13.01 10.71
CA GLY A 112 5.53 13.34 11.73
C GLY A 112 4.07 13.15 11.29
N ARG A 113 3.80 12.59 10.09
CA ARG A 113 2.46 12.40 9.52
C ARG A 113 1.89 11.04 9.91
N LYS A 114 1.75 10.80 11.21
CA LYS A 114 1.31 9.50 11.75
C LYS A 114 -0.11 9.13 11.31
N ALA A 115 -1.03 10.09 11.27
CA ALA A 115 -2.40 9.85 10.81
C ALA A 115 -2.44 9.42 9.33
N ASP A 116 -1.63 10.04 8.46
CA ASP A 116 -1.52 9.67 7.05
C ASP A 116 -0.94 8.25 6.89
N ALA A 117 0.00 7.87 7.76
CA ALA A 117 0.58 6.52 7.77
C ALA A 117 -0.48 5.46 8.09
N VAL A 118 -1.26 5.69 9.15
CA VAL A 118 -2.41 4.82 9.52
C VAL A 118 -3.37 4.71 8.34
N GLN A 119 -3.76 5.83 7.74
CA GLN A 119 -4.68 5.84 6.59
C GLN A 119 -4.10 5.05 5.39
N SER A 120 -2.81 5.21 5.10
CA SER A 120 -2.17 4.48 3.98
C SER A 120 -2.15 2.96 4.22
N LEU A 121 -1.88 2.51 5.45
CA LEU A 121 -1.94 1.08 5.81
C LEU A 121 -3.37 0.52 5.71
N LEU A 122 -4.38 1.30 6.11
CA LEU A 122 -5.78 0.92 5.97
C LEU A 122 -6.21 0.86 4.48
N GLU A 123 -5.75 1.80 3.64
CA GLU A 123 -5.94 1.72 2.18
C GLU A 123 -5.37 0.40 1.62
N GLY A 124 -4.18 0.00 2.07
CA GLY A 124 -3.57 -1.27 1.71
C GLY A 124 -4.41 -2.47 2.14
N ARG A 125 -4.90 -2.45 3.39
CA ARG A 125 -5.79 -3.47 3.91
C ARG A 125 -7.06 -3.64 3.07
N GLU A 126 -7.64 -2.56 2.58
CA GLU A 126 -8.85 -2.60 1.75
C GLU A 126 -8.66 -3.28 0.40
N GLN A 127 -7.42 -3.29 -0.14
CA GLN A 127 -7.09 -4.00 -1.38
C GLN A 127 -7.02 -5.52 -1.19
N LEU A 128 -6.81 -6.00 0.04
CA LEU A 128 -6.56 -7.41 0.37
C LEU A 128 -7.86 -8.10 0.83
N ARG A 129 -8.77 -8.37 -0.13
CA ARG A 129 -10.11 -8.91 0.17
C ARG A 129 -10.24 -10.42 0.06
N LYS A 130 -9.32 -11.09 -0.64
CA LYS A 130 -9.38 -12.54 -0.87
C LYS A 130 -8.95 -13.31 0.37
N LYS A 131 -9.48 -14.55 0.54
CA LYS A 131 -9.12 -15.44 1.65
C LYS A 131 -7.61 -15.65 1.75
N ALA A 132 -6.94 -15.93 0.64
CA ALA A 132 -5.51 -16.16 0.60
C ALA A 132 -4.66 -14.91 1.00
N GLN A 133 -5.25 -13.72 0.97
CA GLN A 133 -4.57 -12.46 1.30
C GLN A 133 -4.74 -12.06 2.78
N ARG A 134 -5.49 -12.81 3.59
CA ARG A 134 -5.74 -12.48 5.01
C ARG A 134 -4.47 -12.33 5.84
N PRO A 135 -3.43 -13.18 5.70
CA PRO A 135 -2.18 -12.99 6.43
C PRO A 135 -1.53 -11.63 6.14
N LEU A 136 -1.52 -11.20 4.86
CA LEU A 136 -1.00 -9.89 4.46
C LEU A 136 -1.86 -8.75 5.05
N ALA A 137 -3.18 -8.89 5.03
CA ALA A 137 -4.09 -7.93 5.64
C ALA A 137 -3.84 -7.79 7.16
N MET A 138 -3.60 -8.92 7.85
CA MET A 138 -3.27 -8.93 9.27
C MET A 138 -1.94 -8.24 9.56
N THR A 139 -0.94 -8.37 8.69
CA THR A 139 0.34 -7.66 8.80
C THR A 139 0.11 -6.15 8.80
N LEU A 140 -0.63 -5.63 7.82
CA LEU A 140 -0.94 -4.19 7.75
C LEU A 140 -1.73 -3.70 8.97
N LEU A 141 -2.72 -4.47 9.44
CA LEU A 141 -3.49 -4.10 10.64
C LEU A 141 -2.62 -4.08 11.91
N ARG A 142 -1.68 -5.01 12.06
CA ARG A 142 -0.73 -4.98 13.18
C ARG A 142 0.13 -3.71 13.16
N GLN A 143 0.55 -3.27 11.99
CA GLN A 143 1.29 -2.02 11.86
C GLN A 143 0.42 -0.80 12.18
N VAL A 144 -0.86 -0.79 11.77
CA VAL A 144 -1.80 0.24 12.21
C VAL A 144 -1.82 0.30 13.74
N LEU A 145 -1.93 -0.85 14.42
CA LEU A 145 -2.00 -0.91 15.88
C LEU A 145 -0.66 -0.55 16.56
N THR A 146 0.47 -0.73 15.91
CA THR A 146 1.76 -0.20 16.38
C THR A 146 1.78 1.34 16.35
N LEU A 147 1.14 1.94 15.36
CA LEU A 147 1.02 3.40 15.25
C LEU A 147 -0.09 3.95 16.14
N ASP A 148 -1.25 3.31 16.15
CA ASP A 148 -2.43 3.70 16.93
C ASP A 148 -3.01 2.47 17.67
N ALA A 149 -2.54 2.24 18.88
CA ALA A 149 -2.90 1.07 19.70
C ALA A 149 -4.40 0.98 20.04
N PHE A 150 -5.12 2.11 19.97
CA PHE A 150 -6.55 2.19 20.28
C PHE A 150 -7.44 2.38 19.04
N HIS A 151 -6.92 2.07 17.86
CA HIS A 151 -7.70 2.18 16.64
C HIS A 151 -8.80 1.11 16.58
N PHE A 152 -10.02 1.50 16.92
CA PHE A 152 -11.16 0.59 17.12
C PHE A 152 -11.43 -0.32 15.91
N ASP A 153 -11.56 0.26 14.71
CA ASP A 153 -11.94 -0.50 13.51
C ASP A 153 -10.84 -1.46 13.06
N ALA A 154 -9.57 -1.07 13.18
CA ALA A 154 -8.43 -1.92 12.86
C ALA A 154 -8.34 -3.12 13.84
N THR A 155 -8.53 -2.89 15.14
CA THR A 155 -8.52 -3.95 16.16
C THR A 155 -9.66 -4.94 15.91
N LEU A 156 -10.85 -4.44 15.61
CA LEU A 156 -12.02 -5.27 15.34
C LEU A 156 -11.85 -6.11 14.06
N ASP A 157 -11.26 -5.52 13.02
CA ASP A 157 -11.00 -6.22 11.76
C ASP A 157 -9.90 -7.28 11.93
N LEU A 158 -8.83 -6.97 12.68
CA LEU A 158 -7.80 -7.94 13.02
C LEU A 158 -8.37 -9.13 13.79
N ALA A 159 -9.23 -8.89 14.79
CA ALA A 159 -9.89 -9.97 15.52
C ALA A 159 -10.75 -10.87 14.62
N ARG A 160 -11.46 -10.28 13.64
CA ARG A 160 -12.23 -11.05 12.64
C ARG A 160 -11.33 -11.92 11.77
N LEU A 161 -10.20 -11.37 11.30
CA LEU A 161 -9.26 -12.10 10.46
C LEU A 161 -8.57 -13.23 11.23
N LEU A 162 -8.16 -12.99 12.48
CA LEU A 162 -7.60 -14.00 13.38
C LEU A 162 -8.57 -15.18 13.55
N ALA A 163 -9.83 -14.89 13.84
CA ALA A 163 -10.86 -15.94 13.97
C ALA A 163 -11.08 -16.72 12.66
N ALA A 164 -11.07 -16.02 11.53
CA ALA A 164 -11.23 -16.63 10.21
C ALA A 164 -10.05 -17.50 9.77
N GLU A 165 -8.86 -17.30 10.38
CA GLU A 165 -7.66 -18.13 10.21
C GLU A 165 -7.51 -19.19 11.34
N GLY A 166 -8.56 -19.40 12.15
CA GLY A 166 -8.56 -20.42 13.21
C GLY A 166 -7.87 -19.97 14.51
N GLN A 167 -7.31 -18.75 14.57
CA GLN A 167 -6.66 -18.18 15.75
C GLN A 167 -7.69 -17.56 16.71
N ARG A 168 -8.69 -18.37 17.10
CA ARG A 168 -9.83 -17.89 17.87
C ARG A 168 -9.45 -17.37 19.25
N ARG A 169 -8.48 -18.03 19.92
CA ARG A 169 -8.01 -17.59 21.26
C ARG A 169 -7.41 -16.20 21.22
N ASP A 170 -6.62 -15.89 20.19
CA ASP A 170 -5.99 -14.58 20.01
C ASP A 170 -7.04 -13.51 19.69
N ALA A 171 -8.01 -13.84 18.85
CA ALA A 171 -9.14 -12.96 18.56
C ALA A 171 -9.94 -12.63 19.83
N GLU A 172 -10.27 -13.62 20.68
CA GLU A 172 -10.98 -13.42 21.94
C GLU A 172 -10.17 -12.60 22.93
N LYS A 173 -8.85 -12.83 23.02
CA LYS A 173 -7.94 -12.03 23.85
C LYS A 173 -7.98 -10.58 23.41
N LEU A 174 -7.81 -10.31 22.13
CA LEU A 174 -7.81 -8.97 21.55
C LEU A 174 -9.13 -8.23 21.86
N LEU A 175 -10.29 -8.90 21.67
CA LEU A 175 -11.59 -8.30 21.97
C LEU A 175 -11.82 -8.08 23.48
N ARG A 176 -11.22 -8.89 24.37
CA ARG A 176 -11.25 -8.65 25.82
C ARG A 176 -10.44 -7.39 26.20
N GLU A 177 -9.26 -7.24 25.61
CA GLU A 177 -8.42 -6.05 25.82
C GLU A 177 -9.12 -4.78 25.34
N MET A 178 -9.82 -4.82 24.19
CA MET A 178 -10.65 -3.70 23.72
C MET A 178 -11.67 -3.23 24.77
N ARG A 179 -12.23 -4.13 25.56
CA ARG A 179 -13.25 -3.80 26.58
C ARG A 179 -12.75 -2.78 27.62
N MET A 180 -11.44 -2.73 27.85
CA MET A 180 -10.83 -1.84 28.85
C MET A 180 -10.88 -0.37 28.43
N TRP A 181 -10.94 -0.09 27.12
CA TRP A 181 -10.84 1.29 26.62
C TRP A 181 -12.00 1.73 25.72
N VAL A 182 -12.78 0.77 25.20
CA VAL A 182 -13.92 1.10 24.31
C VAL A 182 -15.08 1.72 25.09
N LYS A 183 -15.62 2.85 24.57
CA LYS A 183 -16.73 3.59 25.17
C LYS A 183 -17.81 3.94 24.15
N GLY A 184 -18.98 4.32 24.62
CA GLY A 184 -20.07 4.85 23.81
C GLY A 184 -20.62 3.84 22.79
N ARG A 185 -20.95 4.33 21.59
CA ARG A 185 -21.57 3.52 20.52
C ARG A 185 -20.77 2.30 20.07
N ASN A 186 -19.46 2.33 20.28
CA ASN A 186 -18.57 1.24 19.89
C ASN A 186 -18.69 0.02 20.82
N VAL A 187 -19.20 0.17 22.02
CA VAL A 187 -19.44 -0.94 22.96
C VAL A 187 -20.40 -1.97 22.36
N ARG A 188 -21.48 -1.51 21.68
CA ARG A 188 -22.43 -2.42 21.01
C ARG A 188 -21.74 -3.21 19.88
N ARG A 189 -20.88 -2.56 19.10
CA ARG A 189 -20.13 -3.22 18.01
C ARG A 189 -19.15 -4.25 18.56
N LEU A 190 -18.47 -3.95 19.66
CA LEU A 190 -17.58 -4.88 20.36
C LEU A 190 -18.33 -6.09 20.87
N ARG A 191 -19.45 -5.92 21.59
CA ARG A 191 -20.30 -7.02 22.09
C ARG A 191 -20.80 -7.91 20.97
N ALA A 192 -21.29 -7.33 19.88
CA ALA A 192 -21.68 -8.08 18.70
C ALA A 192 -20.54 -8.94 18.11
N ALA A 193 -19.32 -8.41 18.10
CA ALA A 193 -18.15 -9.17 17.65
C ALA A 193 -17.79 -10.31 18.62
N GLN A 194 -17.80 -10.05 19.92
CA GLN A 194 -17.57 -11.07 20.96
C GLN A 194 -18.59 -12.19 20.87
N PHE A 195 -19.88 -11.85 20.75
CA PHE A 195 -20.94 -12.85 20.57
C PHE A 195 -20.76 -13.72 19.33
N ARG A 196 -20.37 -13.13 18.20
CA ARG A 196 -20.10 -13.88 16.95
C ARG A 196 -18.95 -14.88 17.10
N LEU A 197 -17.93 -14.53 17.89
CA LEU A 197 -16.79 -15.41 18.14
C LEU A 197 -17.11 -16.52 19.15
N SER A 198 -17.81 -16.18 20.21
CA SER A 198 -18.16 -17.09 21.29
C SER A 198 -19.63 -16.94 21.63
N PRO A 199 -20.53 -17.58 20.83
CA PRO A 199 -21.96 -17.56 21.11
C PRO A 199 -22.22 -18.16 22.51
N SER A 200 -22.70 -17.34 23.44
CA SER A 200 -23.09 -17.75 24.78
C SER A 200 -24.41 -17.11 25.16
N TRP A 201 -25.22 -17.79 25.97
CA TRP A 201 -26.50 -17.24 26.43
C TRP A 201 -26.32 -15.93 27.19
N ARG A 202 -25.30 -15.82 28.00
CA ARG A 202 -24.93 -14.54 28.68
C ARG A 202 -24.58 -13.45 27.67
N GLY A 203 -23.75 -13.74 26.67
CA GLY A 203 -23.37 -12.78 25.65
C GLY A 203 -24.56 -12.30 24.79
N LEU A 204 -25.56 -13.16 24.56
CA LEU A 204 -26.80 -12.80 23.91
C LEU A 204 -27.62 -11.83 24.76
N MET A 205 -27.76 -12.10 26.06
CA MET A 205 -28.49 -11.22 26.99
C MET A 205 -27.77 -9.88 27.18
N ASP A 206 -26.46 -9.86 27.32
CA ASP A 206 -25.66 -8.63 27.41
C ASP A 206 -25.78 -7.79 26.13
N TRP A 207 -25.89 -8.43 24.96
CA TRP A 207 -26.09 -7.74 23.70
C TRP A 207 -27.49 -7.13 23.58
N ILE A 208 -28.55 -7.89 23.97
CA ILE A 208 -29.95 -7.44 23.92
C ILE A 208 -30.24 -6.36 24.95
N LEU A 209 -29.77 -6.52 26.19
CA LEU A 209 -30.06 -5.62 27.30
C LEU A 209 -29.16 -4.39 27.34
N GLY A 210 -28.14 -4.32 26.47
CA GLY A 210 -27.21 -3.20 26.45
C GLY A 210 -26.31 -3.06 27.68
N ARG A 211 -26.21 -4.14 28.48
CA ARG A 211 -25.39 -4.20 29.72
C ARG A 211 -23.94 -4.55 29.45
#